data_4dff038dfc5e95bb67bfdda97d53deba
#
_entry.id   4dff038dfc5e95bb67bfdda97d53deba
#
_cell.length_a   1.000
_cell.length_b   1.000
_cell.length_c   1.000
_cell.angle_alpha   90.00
_cell.angle_beta   90.00
_cell.angle_gamma   90.00
#
_symmetry.space_group_name_H-M   'P 1'
#
loop_
_entity.id
_entity.type
_entity.pdbx_description
1 polymer ?
#
loop_
_entity_poly.entity_id
_entity_poly.type
_entity_poly.pdbx_seq_one_letter_code
_entity_poly.pdbx_strand_id
1 'polypeptide(L)'
;AQGGLESIVKNGYEWLYRCPKPTFWRALTDNDRGIKFHIKSGSWMAADTFIDCQNVEVIMDGEMQKQYAPDNNIYEGDVSADEIIVKFTYKTISNPSATVLVSYTVTGNGKIRVDVEYHGVKGLPELPVFGMRFIMPTLADSYMYEGLSGETYPDRKAGAVKGVYQVSDLSLTPYLVPQDCGMHMDTDWLEVTRYTSLDNSRRDYFLQILKIEKTDEPFAFSCLPYTAEEIENATHYEELPPARRTVLCVCGAVRGVGGIDSWGSDVEEPYRINAENVISYSFAIC
;
A
#
# COMPACT_ATOMS: atom_id res chain seq x y z
N ALA A 1 17.42 12.61 -1.46
CA ALA A 1 16.25 11.93 -2.05
C ALA A 1 15.73 10.91 -1.04
N GLN A 2 14.40 10.84 -0.87
CA GLN A 2 13.80 9.90 0.07
C GLN A 2 13.75 8.45 -0.48
N GLY A 3 14.26 8.24 -1.70
CA GLY A 3 14.29 6.95 -2.34
C GLY A 3 12.90 6.42 -2.68
N GLY A 4 12.09 7.18 -3.39
CA GLY A 4 10.75 6.80 -3.83
C GLY A 4 10.06 7.91 -4.63
N LEU A 5 8.83 7.64 -5.06
CA LEU A 5 7.97 8.61 -5.73
C LEU A 5 7.57 9.74 -4.75
N GLU A 6 7.98 10.96 -5.00
CA GLU A 6 7.80 12.08 -4.05
C GLU A 6 6.45 12.78 -4.19
N SER A 7 5.90 12.83 -5.42
CA SER A 7 4.70 13.63 -5.72
C SER A 7 3.87 12.97 -6.84
N ILE A 8 2.56 12.99 -6.68
CA ILE A 8 1.57 12.73 -7.71
C ILE A 8 0.61 13.91 -7.71
N VAL A 9 0.74 14.77 -8.73
CA VAL A 9 -0.15 15.92 -8.90
C VAL A 9 -1.11 15.65 -10.06
N LYS A 10 -2.41 15.63 -9.78
CA LYS A 10 -3.45 15.50 -10.78
C LYS A 10 -4.40 16.70 -10.70
N ASN A 11 -4.59 17.40 -11.82
CA ASN A 11 -5.40 18.64 -11.88
C ASN A 11 -4.94 19.70 -10.87
N GLY A 12 -3.63 19.71 -10.55
CA GLY A 12 -3.03 20.60 -9.58
C GLY A 12 -3.27 20.23 -8.11
N TYR A 13 -3.81 19.06 -7.80
CA TYR A 13 -3.96 18.53 -6.44
C TYR A 13 -2.88 17.48 -6.16
N GLU A 14 -2.18 17.65 -5.05
CA GLU A 14 -1.21 16.66 -4.55
C GLU A 14 -1.93 15.47 -3.90
N TRP A 15 -1.54 14.28 -4.28
CA TRP A 15 -2.09 13.03 -3.76
C TRP A 15 -1.20 12.35 -2.74
N LEU A 16 0.07 12.75 -2.63
CA LEU A 16 1.01 12.15 -1.70
C LEU A 16 1.34 13.12 -0.55
N TYR A 17 1.25 12.65 0.66
CA TYR A 17 1.79 13.35 1.83
C TYR A 17 3.28 13.03 2.04
N ARG A 18 3.68 11.85 1.65
CA ARG A 18 5.07 11.36 1.65
C ARG A 18 5.24 10.26 0.61
N CYS A 19 6.49 9.90 0.31
CA CYS A 19 6.79 8.82 -0.61
C CYS A 19 6.07 7.53 -0.22
N PRO A 20 5.38 6.85 -1.17
CA PRO A 20 4.87 5.52 -0.95
C PRO A 20 6.01 4.56 -0.62
N LYS A 21 5.73 3.60 0.25
CA LYS A 21 6.70 2.59 0.66
C LYS A 21 6.12 1.19 0.54
N PRO A 22 6.95 0.18 0.25
CA PRO A 22 6.57 -1.20 0.51
C PRO A 22 6.15 -1.34 1.98
N THR A 23 5.05 -2.03 2.25
CA THR A 23 4.57 -2.30 3.61
C THR A 23 4.50 -3.79 3.87
N PHE A 24 4.83 -4.19 5.10
CA PHE A 24 5.01 -5.58 5.53
C PHE A 24 4.21 -5.90 6.79
N TRP A 25 3.50 -4.92 7.35
CA TRP A 25 2.80 -5.05 8.61
C TRP A 25 1.35 -4.60 8.49
N ARG A 26 0.46 -5.33 9.16
CA ARG A 26 -0.92 -4.94 9.47
C ARG A 26 -1.10 -4.98 10.99
N ALA A 27 -2.04 -4.22 11.52
CA ALA A 27 -2.37 -4.30 12.94
C ALA A 27 -2.83 -5.73 13.31
N LEU A 28 -2.44 -6.19 14.49
CA LEU A 28 -2.76 -7.53 14.93
C LEU A 28 -4.26 -7.64 15.23
N THR A 29 -4.87 -8.72 14.75
CA THR A 29 -6.18 -9.16 15.23
C THR A 29 -6.05 -9.87 16.57
N ASP A 30 -7.15 -10.06 17.29
CA ASP A 30 -7.15 -10.86 18.52
C ASP A 30 -6.68 -12.30 18.26
N ASN A 31 -7.01 -12.85 17.08
CA ASN A 31 -6.53 -14.15 16.69
C ASN A 31 -5.00 -14.17 16.52
N ASP A 32 -4.42 -13.15 15.88
CA ASP A 32 -2.97 -13.01 15.76
C ASP A 32 -2.30 -12.91 17.14
N ARG A 33 -2.90 -12.16 18.08
CA ARG A 33 -2.43 -12.08 19.48
C ARG A 33 -2.52 -13.42 20.18
N GLY A 34 -3.63 -14.14 20.01
CA GLY A 34 -3.86 -15.46 20.59
C GLY A 34 -2.80 -16.50 20.19
N ILE A 35 -2.39 -16.51 18.93
CA ILE A 35 -1.32 -17.40 18.42
C ILE A 35 0.09 -16.83 18.61
N LYS A 36 0.21 -15.66 19.20
CA LYS A 36 1.48 -14.93 19.43
C LYS A 36 2.22 -14.64 18.12
N PHE A 37 1.49 -14.25 17.07
CA PHE A 37 2.04 -13.96 15.76
C PHE A 37 3.10 -12.85 15.82
N HIS A 38 2.92 -11.83 16.67
CA HIS A 38 3.88 -10.75 16.89
C HIS A 38 5.24 -11.24 17.41
N ILE A 39 5.28 -12.35 18.15
CA ILE A 39 6.55 -12.93 18.60
C ILE A 39 7.25 -13.63 17.44
N LYS A 40 6.48 -14.31 16.58
CA LYS A 40 7.02 -15.04 15.42
C LYS A 40 7.46 -14.09 14.30
N SER A 41 6.68 -13.05 14.03
CA SER A 41 6.79 -12.21 12.83
C SER A 41 7.00 -10.71 13.11
N GLY A 42 7.27 -10.33 14.37
CA GLY A 42 7.41 -8.92 14.79
C GLY A 42 8.56 -8.16 14.13
N SER A 43 9.52 -8.86 13.52
CA SER A 43 10.59 -8.22 12.74
C SER A 43 10.06 -7.41 11.54
N TRP A 44 8.81 -7.68 11.11
CA TRP A 44 8.17 -6.95 10.02
C TRP A 44 7.55 -5.62 10.45
N MET A 45 7.29 -5.41 11.73
CA MET A 45 6.56 -4.25 12.25
C MET A 45 7.22 -2.90 11.90
N ALA A 46 8.54 -2.85 11.84
CA ALA A 46 9.28 -1.63 11.50
C ALA A 46 10.02 -1.74 10.15
N ALA A 47 9.76 -2.79 9.38
CA ALA A 47 10.53 -3.09 8.18
C ALA A 47 10.40 -2.03 7.09
N ASP A 48 9.26 -1.34 7.01
CA ASP A 48 9.03 -0.26 6.06
C ASP A 48 9.49 1.11 6.59
N THR A 49 9.50 1.31 7.90
CA THR A 49 9.93 2.57 8.53
C THR A 49 11.41 2.84 8.24
N PHE A 50 12.23 1.80 8.34
CA PHE A 50 13.67 1.85 8.16
C PHE A 50 14.15 1.16 6.89
N ILE A 51 13.26 0.96 5.91
CA ILE A 51 13.64 0.39 4.62
C ILE A 51 14.69 1.28 3.95
N ASP A 52 15.73 0.66 3.43
CA ASP A 52 16.88 1.38 2.86
C ASP A 52 16.87 1.27 1.32
N CYS A 53 16.88 2.43 0.66
CA CYS A 53 16.97 2.51 -0.79
C CYS A 53 18.44 2.37 -1.22
N GLN A 54 18.80 1.22 -1.77
CA GLN A 54 20.17 0.88 -2.17
C GLN A 54 20.53 1.41 -3.54
N ASN A 55 19.57 1.48 -4.45
CA ASN A 55 19.82 1.86 -5.84
C ASN A 55 18.58 2.52 -6.47
N VAL A 56 18.86 3.43 -7.39
CA VAL A 56 17.86 4.05 -8.27
C VAL A 56 18.37 3.98 -9.70
N GLU A 57 17.56 3.47 -10.61
CA GLU A 57 17.84 3.39 -12.03
C GLU A 57 16.77 4.14 -12.80
N VAL A 58 17.17 4.91 -13.81
CA VAL A 58 16.27 5.61 -14.72
C VAL A 58 16.51 5.13 -16.13
N ILE A 59 15.46 4.69 -16.80
CA ILE A 59 15.48 4.23 -18.18
C ILE A 59 14.53 5.11 -18.97
N MET A 60 14.99 5.69 -20.07
CA MET A 60 14.19 6.52 -20.97
C MET A 60 14.20 5.87 -22.34
N ASP A 61 13.02 5.54 -22.87
CA ASP A 61 12.83 4.87 -24.17
C ASP A 61 13.77 3.67 -24.37
N GLY A 62 13.92 2.86 -23.31
CA GLY A 62 14.76 1.66 -23.28
C GLY A 62 16.25 1.90 -23.00
N GLU A 63 16.70 3.15 -22.90
CA GLU A 63 18.10 3.48 -22.63
C GLU A 63 18.34 3.87 -21.17
N MET A 64 19.31 3.19 -20.52
CA MET A 64 19.73 3.49 -19.16
C MET A 64 20.41 4.85 -19.08
N GLN A 65 19.91 5.72 -18.20
CA GLN A 65 20.49 7.04 -17.98
C GLN A 65 21.63 6.96 -16.95
N LYS A 66 22.81 7.46 -17.33
CA LYS A 66 23.97 7.51 -16.42
C LYS A 66 23.88 8.65 -15.42
N GLN A 67 23.26 9.75 -15.83
CA GLN A 67 23.02 10.93 -15.01
C GLN A 67 21.59 11.38 -15.27
N TYR A 68 20.73 11.31 -14.25
CA TYR A 68 19.30 11.65 -14.33
C TYR A 68 18.94 12.92 -13.54
N ALA A 69 19.92 13.52 -12.86
CA ALA A 69 19.78 14.80 -12.21
C ALA A 69 21.08 15.62 -12.40
N PRO A 70 20.99 16.90 -12.78
CA PRO A 70 22.16 17.75 -12.90
C PRO A 70 22.73 18.09 -11.53
N ASP A 71 24.08 18.23 -11.44
CA ASP A 71 24.78 18.52 -10.19
C ASP A 71 24.34 19.84 -9.52
N ASN A 72 23.87 20.79 -10.32
CA ASN A 72 23.44 22.12 -9.87
C ASN A 72 21.92 22.28 -9.69
N ASN A 73 21.14 21.20 -9.85
CA ASN A 73 19.67 21.23 -9.87
C ASN A 73 19.06 22.18 -10.93
N ILE A 74 19.80 22.54 -11.95
CA ILE A 74 19.31 23.33 -13.07
C ILE A 74 19.02 22.36 -14.21
N TYR A 75 17.74 22.24 -14.57
CA TYR A 75 17.28 21.40 -15.67
C TYR A 75 17.21 22.27 -16.92
N GLU A 76 18.10 22.00 -17.88
CA GLU A 76 18.16 22.71 -19.15
C GLU A 76 17.67 21.81 -20.28
N GLY A 77 16.82 22.36 -21.14
CA GLY A 77 16.39 21.73 -22.37
C GLY A 77 15.07 20.96 -22.27
N ASP A 78 14.46 20.81 -23.43
CA ASP A 78 13.23 20.05 -23.63
C ASP A 78 13.61 18.57 -23.82
N VAL A 79 13.79 17.85 -22.74
CA VAL A 79 13.94 16.40 -22.79
C VAL A 79 12.55 15.79 -22.80
N SER A 80 12.20 15.07 -23.86
CA SER A 80 10.96 14.31 -23.99
C SER A 80 11.26 12.84 -24.16
N ALA A 81 10.41 12.00 -23.64
CA ALA A 81 10.45 10.55 -23.81
C ALA A 81 9.03 10.02 -23.96
N ASP A 82 8.85 8.94 -24.72
CA ASP A 82 7.56 8.26 -24.81
C ASP A 82 7.29 7.42 -23.55
N GLU A 83 8.36 6.88 -22.95
CA GLU A 83 8.30 6.10 -21.72
C GLU A 83 9.49 6.41 -20.82
N ILE A 84 9.21 6.57 -19.52
CA ILE A 84 10.22 6.68 -18.47
C ILE A 84 9.97 5.61 -17.42
N ILE A 85 11.00 4.83 -17.11
CA ILE A 85 10.95 3.84 -16.02
C ILE A 85 11.92 4.28 -14.93
N VAL A 86 11.43 4.39 -13.70
CA VAL A 86 12.27 4.63 -12.52
C VAL A 86 12.17 3.41 -11.62
N LYS A 87 13.31 2.75 -11.40
CA LYS A 87 13.42 1.53 -10.58
C LYS A 87 14.13 1.83 -9.26
N PHE A 88 13.51 1.45 -8.18
CA PHE A 88 14.08 1.53 -6.83
C PHE A 88 14.37 0.12 -6.32
N THR A 89 15.56 -0.05 -5.76
CA THR A 89 15.97 -1.29 -5.06
C THR A 89 16.07 -1.01 -3.60
N TYR A 90 15.26 -1.68 -2.79
CA TYR A 90 15.25 -1.55 -1.34
C TYR A 90 15.77 -2.79 -0.64
N LYS A 91 16.35 -2.58 0.56
CA LYS A 91 16.65 -3.62 1.53
C LYS A 91 15.83 -3.42 2.79
N THR A 92 15.25 -4.51 3.29
CA THR A 92 14.58 -4.51 4.60
C THR A 92 15.58 -4.59 5.72
N ILE A 93 15.21 -4.11 6.91
CA ILE A 93 16.00 -4.26 8.15
C ILE A 93 15.80 -5.62 8.82
N SER A 94 14.96 -6.49 8.27
CA SER A 94 14.78 -7.85 8.77
C SER A 94 16.11 -8.64 8.75
N ASN A 95 16.20 -9.66 9.55
CA ASN A 95 17.37 -10.54 9.58
C ASN A 95 16.92 -12.00 9.37
N PRO A 96 17.26 -12.63 8.22
CA PRO A 96 18.00 -12.05 7.09
C PRO A 96 17.26 -10.91 6.38
N SER A 97 17.98 -10.09 5.60
CA SER A 97 17.41 -8.95 4.87
C SER A 97 16.80 -9.42 3.55
N ALA A 98 15.58 -9.02 3.27
CA ALA A 98 14.92 -9.20 1.97
C ALA A 98 15.21 -8.03 1.03
N THR A 99 15.02 -8.24 -0.27
CA THR A 99 15.10 -7.20 -1.30
C THR A 99 13.72 -6.91 -1.84
N VAL A 100 13.41 -5.63 -2.09
CA VAL A 100 12.19 -5.23 -2.79
C VAL A 100 12.55 -4.35 -3.97
N LEU A 101 12.01 -4.66 -5.13
CA LEU A 101 12.12 -3.85 -6.34
C LEU A 101 10.78 -3.17 -6.58
N VAL A 102 10.81 -1.86 -6.79
CA VAL A 102 9.62 -1.08 -7.16
C VAL A 102 9.95 -0.29 -8.42
N SER A 103 9.20 -0.52 -9.49
CA SER A 103 9.36 0.17 -10.76
C SER A 103 8.13 1.02 -11.05
N TYR A 104 8.35 2.28 -11.39
CA TYR A 104 7.32 3.19 -11.88
C TYR A 104 7.56 3.42 -13.36
N THR A 105 6.64 2.95 -14.20
CA THR A 105 6.66 3.19 -15.64
C THR A 105 5.65 4.27 -15.98
N VAL A 106 6.12 5.41 -16.46
CA VAL A 106 5.31 6.57 -16.84
C VAL A 106 5.30 6.69 -18.34
N THR A 107 4.11 6.79 -18.92
CA THR A 107 3.91 6.99 -20.36
C THR A 107 3.23 8.33 -20.64
N GLY A 108 3.32 8.81 -21.88
CA GLY A 108 2.84 10.15 -22.27
C GLY A 108 1.35 10.40 -22.07
N ASN A 109 0.54 9.37 -21.80
CA ASN A 109 -0.88 9.50 -21.45
C ASN A 109 -1.13 9.82 -19.95
N GLY A 110 -0.06 9.94 -19.15
CA GLY A 110 -0.11 10.24 -17.73
C GLY A 110 -0.41 9.03 -16.82
N LYS A 111 -0.54 7.83 -17.37
CA LYS A 111 -0.70 6.59 -16.61
C LYS A 111 0.63 6.15 -16.02
N ILE A 112 0.63 5.73 -14.77
CA ILE A 112 1.79 5.21 -14.06
C ILE A 112 1.54 3.73 -13.74
N ARG A 113 2.26 2.83 -14.42
CA ARG A 113 2.30 1.42 -14.03
C ARG A 113 3.28 1.26 -12.87
N VAL A 114 2.89 0.53 -11.85
CA VAL A 114 3.71 0.21 -10.67
C VAL A 114 3.90 -1.30 -10.63
N ASP A 115 5.13 -1.75 -10.80
CA ASP A 115 5.51 -3.15 -10.65
C ASP A 115 6.28 -3.31 -9.35
N VAL A 116 5.87 -4.27 -8.52
CA VAL A 116 6.43 -4.51 -7.18
C VAL A 116 6.84 -5.96 -7.08
N GLU A 117 8.09 -6.21 -6.71
CA GLU A 117 8.65 -7.54 -6.59
C GLU A 117 9.43 -7.67 -5.27
N TYR A 118 9.00 -8.60 -4.43
CA TYR A 118 9.66 -8.96 -3.18
C TYR A 118 10.45 -10.25 -3.37
N HIS A 119 11.71 -10.23 -3.00
CA HIS A 119 12.61 -11.37 -3.00
C HIS A 119 12.89 -11.82 -1.57
N GLY A 120 12.21 -12.88 -1.17
CA GLY A 120 12.40 -13.48 0.13
C GLY A 120 13.74 -14.21 0.27
N VAL A 121 14.09 -14.47 1.50
CA VAL A 121 15.33 -15.20 1.86
C VAL A 121 14.98 -16.25 2.90
N LYS A 122 15.62 -17.41 2.83
CA LYS A 122 15.43 -18.51 3.78
C LYS A 122 15.67 -18.06 5.21
N GLY A 123 14.75 -18.41 6.10
CA GLY A 123 14.80 -18.08 7.53
C GLY A 123 13.99 -16.84 7.90
N LEU A 124 13.33 -16.17 6.93
CA LEU A 124 12.38 -15.10 7.23
C LEU A 124 11.07 -15.64 7.81
N PRO A 125 10.50 -14.99 8.84
CA PRO A 125 9.21 -15.38 9.38
C PRO A 125 8.07 -15.02 8.42
N GLU A 126 6.91 -15.68 8.56
CA GLU A 126 5.71 -15.39 7.76
C GLU A 126 5.36 -13.90 7.73
N LEU A 127 4.94 -13.42 6.56
CA LEU A 127 4.43 -12.06 6.39
C LEU A 127 2.95 -11.97 6.78
N PRO A 128 2.51 -10.90 7.47
CA PRO A 128 1.08 -10.62 7.65
C PRO A 128 0.44 -9.99 6.41
N VAL A 129 1.22 -9.21 5.66
CA VAL A 129 0.81 -8.52 4.45
C VAL A 129 2.04 -8.14 3.63
N PHE A 130 1.87 -8.03 2.31
CA PHE A 130 2.84 -7.36 1.44
C PHE A 130 2.13 -6.48 0.43
N GLY A 131 2.48 -5.19 0.39
CA GLY A 131 1.86 -4.20 -0.48
C GLY A 131 2.63 -2.91 -0.59
N MET A 132 2.04 -1.93 -1.27
CA MET A 132 2.50 -0.53 -1.31
C MET A 132 1.55 0.34 -0.49
N ARG A 133 2.10 1.13 0.43
CA ARG A 133 1.35 2.06 1.26
C ARG A 133 1.49 3.49 0.75
N PHE A 134 0.35 4.11 0.46
CA PHE A 134 0.23 5.52 0.07
C PHE A 134 -0.44 6.28 1.22
N ILE A 135 0.11 7.43 1.60
CA ILE A 135 -0.49 8.32 2.58
C ILE A 135 -0.89 9.60 1.87
N MET A 136 -2.18 9.89 1.85
CA MET A 136 -2.73 11.09 1.21
C MET A 136 -2.77 12.28 2.19
N PRO A 137 -2.69 13.53 1.69
CA PRO A 137 -2.60 14.72 2.56
C PRO A 137 -3.81 14.95 3.44
N THR A 138 -5.01 14.53 3.01
CA THR A 138 -6.28 14.71 3.72
C THR A 138 -7.10 13.43 3.70
N LEU A 139 -8.16 13.40 4.50
CA LEU A 139 -9.13 12.29 4.44
C LEU A 139 -9.82 12.25 3.08
N ALA A 140 -10.05 11.04 2.58
CA ALA A 140 -10.95 10.81 1.49
C ALA A 140 -12.40 10.95 1.96
N ASP A 141 -13.25 11.48 1.09
CA ASP A 141 -14.69 11.60 1.37
C ASP A 141 -15.40 10.28 1.11
N SER A 142 -14.90 9.51 0.16
CA SER A 142 -15.40 8.19 -0.18
C SER A 142 -14.41 7.44 -1.06
N TYR A 143 -14.67 6.16 -1.27
CA TYR A 143 -14.07 5.41 -2.37
C TYR A 143 -15.10 4.49 -3.01
N MET A 144 -14.89 4.17 -4.27
CA MET A 144 -15.67 3.22 -5.06
C MET A 144 -14.73 2.19 -5.66
N TYR A 145 -15.13 0.94 -5.69
CA TYR A 145 -14.29 -0.14 -6.21
C TYR A 145 -15.11 -1.24 -6.88
N GLU A 146 -14.50 -1.95 -7.80
CA GLU A 146 -14.99 -3.21 -8.33
C GLU A 146 -14.16 -4.35 -7.74
N GLY A 147 -14.80 -5.18 -6.92
CA GLY A 147 -14.17 -6.25 -6.18
C GLY A 147 -15.18 -7.09 -5.42
N LEU A 148 -14.75 -7.82 -4.41
CA LEU A 148 -15.64 -8.58 -3.55
C LEU A 148 -16.40 -7.66 -2.58
N SER A 149 -17.66 -8.01 -2.30
CA SER A 149 -18.53 -7.23 -1.41
C SER A 149 -18.01 -7.21 0.02
N GLY A 150 -18.03 -6.03 0.65
CA GLY A 150 -17.70 -5.84 2.06
C GLY A 150 -16.22 -6.04 2.36
N GLU A 151 -15.91 -6.18 3.64
CA GLU A 151 -14.58 -6.52 4.12
C GLU A 151 -14.30 -8.01 3.91
N THR A 152 -13.17 -8.33 3.29
CA THR A 152 -12.80 -9.68 2.93
C THR A 152 -11.32 -9.95 3.18
N TYR A 153 -11.01 -11.18 3.58
CA TYR A 153 -9.64 -11.71 3.73
C TYR A 153 -9.55 -13.06 3.02
N PRO A 154 -8.36 -13.59 2.74
CA PRO A 154 -8.22 -14.85 2.01
C PRO A 154 -9.04 -15.99 2.58
N ASP A 155 -9.13 -16.08 3.91
CA ASP A 155 -9.89 -17.09 4.66
C ASP A 155 -11.29 -16.59 5.10
N ARG A 156 -11.70 -15.39 4.72
CA ARG A 156 -12.96 -14.72 5.09
C ARG A 156 -13.61 -14.04 3.88
N LYS A 157 -13.81 -14.77 2.79
CA LYS A 157 -14.46 -14.26 1.58
C LYS A 157 -15.56 -15.17 1.05
N ALA A 158 -15.89 -16.23 1.76
CA ALA A 158 -16.97 -17.12 1.38
C ALA A 158 -18.31 -16.37 1.42
N GLY A 159 -19.06 -16.39 0.31
CA GLY A 159 -20.33 -15.69 0.15
C GLY A 159 -20.19 -14.23 -0.30
N ALA A 160 -18.99 -13.67 -0.38
CA ALA A 160 -18.79 -12.36 -0.99
C ALA A 160 -19.07 -12.41 -2.50
N VAL A 161 -19.66 -11.36 -3.03
CA VAL A 161 -20.08 -11.25 -4.42
C VAL A 161 -19.26 -10.17 -5.12
N LYS A 162 -18.73 -10.47 -6.30
CA LYS A 162 -18.03 -9.48 -7.11
C LYS A 162 -19.03 -8.48 -7.69
N GLY A 163 -18.71 -7.19 -7.56
CA GLY A 163 -19.56 -6.09 -8.02
C GLY A 163 -18.90 -4.74 -7.80
N VAL A 164 -19.64 -3.67 -8.08
CA VAL A 164 -19.21 -2.30 -7.83
C VAL A 164 -19.82 -1.81 -6.52
N TYR A 165 -18.97 -1.35 -5.62
CA TYR A 165 -19.36 -0.92 -4.27
C TYR A 165 -18.82 0.46 -3.98
N GLN A 166 -19.60 1.25 -3.23
CA GLN A 166 -19.21 2.56 -2.73
C GLN A 166 -19.16 2.55 -1.21
N VAL A 167 -18.10 3.12 -0.67
CA VAL A 167 -17.89 3.31 0.77
C VAL A 167 -17.73 4.80 1.04
N SER A 168 -18.62 5.38 1.84
CA SER A 168 -18.64 6.80 2.19
C SER A 168 -18.19 7.09 3.62
N ASP A 169 -17.83 6.07 4.36
CA ASP A 169 -17.28 6.18 5.72
C ASP A 169 -16.01 5.35 5.81
N LEU A 170 -14.89 6.02 6.03
CA LEU A 170 -13.58 5.40 6.17
C LEU A 170 -13.29 5.00 7.63
N SER A 171 -14.29 4.90 8.49
CA SER A 171 -14.10 4.45 9.87
C SER A 171 -13.56 3.03 9.93
N LEU A 172 -12.88 2.72 11.03
CA LEU A 172 -12.51 1.33 11.32
C LEU A 172 -13.76 0.50 11.59
N THR A 173 -13.74 -0.75 11.19
CA THR A 173 -14.77 -1.73 11.60
C THR A 173 -14.84 -1.76 13.13
N PRO A 174 -16.02 -1.52 13.73
CA PRO A 174 -16.16 -1.44 15.19
C PRO A 174 -15.71 -2.74 15.86
N TYR A 175 -14.77 -2.60 16.76
CA TYR A 175 -14.28 -3.69 17.61
C TYR A 175 -13.80 -3.12 18.95
N LEU A 176 -13.75 -3.94 20.00
CA LEU A 176 -13.39 -3.50 21.35
C LEU A 176 -11.98 -2.92 21.43
N VAL A 177 -11.03 -3.59 20.80
CA VAL A 177 -9.64 -3.15 20.63
C VAL A 177 -9.42 -2.87 19.14
N PRO A 178 -8.92 -1.70 18.75
CA PRO A 178 -8.59 -1.45 17.35
C PRO A 178 -7.67 -2.56 16.78
N GLN A 179 -8.04 -3.09 15.63
CA GLN A 179 -7.32 -4.16 14.96
C GLN A 179 -7.37 -3.99 13.45
N ASP A 180 -6.65 -4.82 12.71
CA ASP A 180 -6.70 -4.81 11.25
C ASP A 180 -8.12 -5.01 10.73
N CYS A 181 -8.51 -4.20 9.76
CA CYS A 181 -9.84 -4.22 9.15
C CYS A 181 -9.82 -3.54 7.77
N GLY A 182 -10.96 -3.56 7.09
CA GLY A 182 -11.18 -2.81 5.86
C GLY A 182 -10.43 -3.35 4.64
N MET A 183 -10.01 -4.60 4.64
CA MET A 183 -9.40 -5.23 3.48
C MET A 183 -10.47 -5.63 2.46
N HIS A 184 -10.22 -5.35 1.17
CA HIS A 184 -11.05 -5.73 0.04
C HIS A 184 -10.23 -6.58 -0.94
N MET A 185 -10.66 -7.81 -1.16
CA MET A 185 -9.99 -8.78 -2.02
C MET A 185 -10.53 -8.75 -3.46
N ASP A 186 -9.74 -9.29 -4.38
CA ASP A 186 -10.09 -9.53 -5.77
C ASP A 186 -10.60 -8.25 -6.48
N THR A 187 -9.88 -7.12 -6.27
CA THR A 187 -10.23 -5.80 -6.76
C THR A 187 -9.65 -5.56 -8.16
N ASP A 188 -10.51 -5.14 -9.10
CA ASP A 188 -10.11 -4.79 -10.46
C ASP A 188 -9.73 -3.31 -10.57
N TRP A 189 -10.47 -2.44 -9.91
CA TRP A 189 -10.16 -1.01 -9.82
C TRP A 189 -10.72 -0.38 -8.54
N LEU A 190 -10.10 0.74 -8.15
CA LEU A 190 -10.45 1.57 -7.01
C LEU A 190 -10.39 3.04 -7.42
N GLU A 191 -11.39 3.83 -7.06
CA GLU A 191 -11.43 5.29 -7.18
C GLU A 191 -11.56 5.91 -5.80
N VAL A 192 -10.53 6.66 -5.38
CA VAL A 192 -10.55 7.41 -4.12
C VAL A 192 -10.92 8.85 -4.40
N THR A 193 -11.92 9.35 -3.70
CA THR A 193 -12.52 10.67 -3.89
C THR A 193 -12.12 11.60 -2.76
N ARG A 194 -11.62 12.81 -3.09
CA ARG A 194 -11.28 13.86 -2.13
C ARG A 194 -11.81 15.23 -2.60
N TYR A 195 -12.41 15.99 -1.68
CA TYR A 195 -12.78 17.39 -1.88
C TYR A 195 -11.79 18.35 -1.19
N THR A 196 -11.16 17.92 -0.11
CA THR A 196 -10.33 18.77 0.75
C THR A 196 -8.90 18.82 0.26
N SER A 197 -8.34 20.01 0.18
CA SER A 197 -6.92 20.27 -0.10
C SER A 197 -6.27 20.95 1.10
N LEU A 198 -4.95 20.75 1.29
CA LEU A 198 -4.14 21.53 2.23
C LEU A 198 -3.75 22.91 1.67
N ASP A 199 -4.03 23.17 0.41
CA ASP A 199 -3.75 24.46 -0.25
C ASP A 199 -4.85 25.49 0.07
N ASN A 200 -4.60 26.34 1.04
CA ASN A 200 -5.51 27.39 1.48
C ASN A 200 -5.75 28.49 0.40
N SER A 201 -4.93 28.54 -0.65
CA SER A 201 -5.12 29.47 -1.76
C SER A 201 -6.20 29.02 -2.73
N ARG A 202 -6.56 27.73 -2.73
CA ARG A 202 -7.59 27.16 -3.58
C ARG A 202 -8.92 27.18 -2.86
N ARG A 203 -9.86 27.94 -3.44
CA ARG A 203 -11.25 28.03 -2.96
C ARG A 203 -12.22 27.19 -3.76
N ASP A 204 -11.73 26.54 -4.80
CA ASP A 204 -12.55 25.74 -5.70
C ASP A 204 -12.58 24.29 -5.18
N TYR A 205 -13.68 23.96 -4.52
CA TYR A 205 -13.95 22.61 -4.05
C TYR A 205 -14.41 21.73 -5.21
N PHE A 206 -13.47 21.29 -6.03
CA PHE A 206 -13.76 20.32 -7.08
C PHE A 206 -13.48 18.92 -6.57
N LEU A 207 -14.38 18.01 -6.90
CA LEU A 207 -14.18 16.59 -6.72
C LEU A 207 -12.91 16.13 -7.41
N GLN A 208 -11.99 15.56 -6.65
CA GLN A 208 -10.77 14.97 -7.17
C GLN A 208 -10.83 13.46 -7.00
N ILE A 209 -10.48 12.75 -8.06
CA ILE A 209 -10.48 11.28 -8.10
C ILE A 209 -9.09 10.80 -8.49
N LEU A 210 -8.53 9.93 -7.66
CA LEU A 210 -7.38 9.11 -8.01
C LEU A 210 -7.88 7.70 -8.26
N LYS A 211 -7.62 7.18 -9.46
CA LYS A 211 -7.97 5.83 -9.83
C LYS A 211 -6.74 4.92 -9.75
N ILE A 212 -6.94 3.73 -9.19
CA ILE A 212 -5.99 2.63 -9.24
C ILE A 212 -6.68 1.47 -9.93
N GLU A 213 -6.03 0.85 -10.88
CA GLU A 213 -6.60 -0.28 -11.62
C GLU A 213 -5.59 -1.42 -11.73
N LYS A 214 -6.09 -2.63 -11.82
CA LYS A 214 -5.25 -3.80 -12.11
C LYS A 214 -4.58 -3.64 -13.48
N THR A 215 -3.41 -4.19 -13.62
CA THR A 215 -2.76 -4.35 -14.93
C THR A 215 -2.99 -5.76 -15.47
N ASP A 216 -2.67 -6.76 -14.68
CA ASP A 216 -2.78 -8.16 -15.08
C ASP A 216 -3.79 -8.88 -14.17
N GLU A 217 -3.46 -9.04 -12.89
CA GLU A 217 -4.28 -9.74 -11.90
C GLU A 217 -4.96 -8.76 -10.94
N PRO A 218 -6.12 -9.12 -10.34
CA PRO A 218 -6.73 -8.33 -9.29
C PRO A 218 -5.79 -8.15 -8.10
N PHE A 219 -5.88 -7.01 -7.43
CA PHE A 219 -5.14 -6.73 -6.20
C PHE A 219 -6.08 -6.75 -4.97
N ALA A 220 -5.50 -6.73 -3.79
CA ALA A 220 -6.22 -6.42 -2.56
C ALA A 220 -5.90 -4.99 -2.13
N PHE A 221 -6.83 -4.33 -1.42
CA PHE A 221 -6.55 -3.01 -0.86
C PHE A 221 -7.25 -2.79 0.48
N SER A 222 -6.71 -1.86 1.27
CA SER A 222 -7.42 -1.20 2.37
C SER A 222 -7.29 0.31 2.23
N CYS A 223 -8.35 1.04 2.60
CA CYS A 223 -8.40 2.50 2.53
C CYS A 223 -8.95 3.02 3.86
N LEU A 224 -8.06 3.36 4.79
CA LEU A 224 -8.36 3.66 6.18
C LEU A 224 -7.83 5.05 6.57
N PRO A 225 -8.32 5.65 7.69
CA PRO A 225 -7.80 6.92 8.19
C PRO A 225 -6.52 6.78 9.03
N TYR A 226 -6.03 5.56 9.27
CA TYR A 226 -4.91 5.26 10.14
C TYR A 226 -3.92 4.30 9.50
N THR A 227 -2.66 4.41 9.89
CA THR A 227 -1.63 3.40 9.59
C THR A 227 -1.80 2.18 10.49
N ALA A 228 -1.18 1.07 10.10
CA ALA A 228 -1.17 -0.15 10.93
C ALA A 228 -0.55 0.11 12.31
N GLU A 229 0.47 0.98 12.40
CA GLU A 229 1.14 1.34 13.64
C GLU A 229 0.24 2.18 14.56
N GLU A 230 -0.55 3.11 14.00
CA GLU A 230 -1.52 3.89 14.78
C GLU A 230 -2.61 2.99 15.37
N ILE A 231 -3.09 2.02 14.59
CA ILE A 231 -4.07 1.02 15.05
C ILE A 231 -3.46 0.10 16.10
N GLU A 232 -2.24 -0.41 15.87
CA GLU A 232 -1.55 -1.33 16.79
C GLU A 232 -1.24 -0.70 18.15
N ASN A 233 -0.94 0.61 18.17
CA ASN A 233 -0.64 1.33 19.41
C ASN A 233 -1.88 1.64 20.26
N ALA A 234 -3.08 1.63 19.70
CA ALA A 234 -4.32 1.89 20.44
C ALA A 234 -4.82 0.61 21.11
N THR A 235 -5.00 0.65 22.43
CA THR A 235 -5.62 -0.43 23.22
C THR A 235 -7.12 -0.22 23.40
N HIS A 236 -7.59 1.02 23.14
CA HIS A 236 -9.00 1.40 23.12
C HIS A 236 -9.26 2.34 21.93
N TYR A 237 -10.49 2.39 21.47
CA TYR A 237 -10.87 3.19 20.31
C TYR A 237 -10.59 4.69 20.48
N GLU A 238 -10.80 5.23 21.70
CA GLU A 238 -10.55 6.63 22.04
C GLU A 238 -9.07 7.02 22.10
N GLU A 239 -8.16 6.06 22.06
CA GLU A 239 -6.71 6.31 22.01
C GLU A 239 -6.22 6.54 20.58
N LEU A 240 -7.05 6.26 19.58
CA LEU A 240 -6.71 6.58 18.21
C LEU A 240 -6.53 8.10 18.03
N PRO A 241 -5.51 8.55 17.28
CA PRO A 241 -5.33 9.97 17.01
C PRO A 241 -6.53 10.50 16.19
N PRO A 242 -6.78 11.82 16.20
CA PRO A 242 -7.78 12.39 15.29
C PRO A 242 -7.47 12.02 13.83
N ALA A 243 -8.44 11.46 13.12
CA ALA A 243 -8.32 11.10 11.72
C ALA A 243 -8.03 12.34 10.85
N ARG A 244 -6.93 12.34 10.12
CA ARG A 244 -6.47 13.51 9.34
C ARG A 244 -6.04 13.18 7.93
N ARG A 245 -5.78 11.92 7.63
CA ARG A 245 -5.20 11.44 6.39
C ARG A 245 -5.89 10.20 5.92
N THR A 246 -5.70 9.88 4.65
CA THR A 246 -6.09 8.58 4.09
C THR A 246 -4.84 7.74 3.93
N VAL A 247 -4.89 6.54 4.44
CA VAL A 247 -3.86 5.51 4.27
C VAL A 247 -4.42 4.46 3.34
N LEU A 248 -3.90 4.43 2.13
CA LEU A 248 -4.27 3.45 1.11
C LEU A 248 -3.14 2.43 1.01
N CYS A 249 -3.45 1.16 1.24
CA CYS A 249 -2.55 0.05 0.97
C CYS A 249 -3.06 -0.73 -0.25
N VAL A 250 -2.22 -0.87 -1.28
CA VAL A 250 -2.47 -1.73 -2.45
C VAL A 250 -1.59 -2.95 -2.28
N CYS A 251 -2.21 -4.11 -2.09
CA CYS A 251 -1.54 -5.31 -1.62
C CYS A 251 -1.51 -6.41 -2.69
N GLY A 252 -0.33 -7.00 -2.86
CA GLY A 252 -0.12 -8.21 -3.68
C GLY A 252 -0.31 -9.50 -2.90
N ALA A 253 -0.15 -9.46 -1.56
CA ALA A 253 -0.37 -10.62 -0.71
C ALA A 253 -0.95 -10.20 0.65
N VAL A 254 -1.95 -10.94 1.11
CA VAL A 254 -2.63 -10.74 2.39
C VAL A 254 -2.73 -12.07 3.11
N ARG A 255 -2.34 -12.11 4.38
CA ARG A 255 -2.52 -13.29 5.24
C ARG A 255 -3.95 -13.34 5.76
N GLY A 256 -4.50 -14.53 5.90
CA GLY A 256 -5.79 -14.74 6.56
C GLY A 256 -5.81 -14.21 8.00
N VAL A 257 -6.99 -14.08 8.56
CA VAL A 257 -7.22 -13.55 9.92
C VAL A 257 -7.57 -14.62 10.95
N GLY A 258 -7.72 -15.88 10.55
CA GLY A 258 -7.94 -17.01 11.46
C GLY A 258 -9.30 -16.98 12.15
N GLY A 259 -9.33 -17.38 13.43
CA GLY A 259 -10.56 -17.45 14.21
C GLY A 259 -11.44 -18.65 13.87
N ILE A 260 -10.83 -19.77 13.47
CA ILE A 260 -11.52 -21.04 13.17
C ILE A 260 -11.99 -21.74 14.44
N ASP A 261 -11.36 -21.44 15.58
CA ASP A 261 -11.76 -21.92 16.90
C ASP A 261 -11.40 -20.90 17.99
N SER A 262 -11.77 -21.18 19.25
CA SER A 262 -11.46 -20.37 20.42
C SER A 262 -10.20 -20.84 21.17
N TRP A 263 -9.45 -21.77 20.61
CA TRP A 263 -8.31 -22.42 21.28
C TRP A 263 -6.95 -21.92 20.79
N GLY A 264 -6.95 -20.95 19.87
CA GLY A 264 -5.73 -20.36 19.32
C GLY A 264 -5.14 -21.15 18.16
N SER A 265 -5.98 -21.81 17.37
CA SER A 265 -5.55 -22.39 16.09
C SER A 265 -5.08 -21.28 15.14
N ASP A 266 -3.97 -21.55 14.49
CA ASP A 266 -3.40 -20.62 13.52
C ASP A 266 -4.23 -20.59 12.22
N VAL A 267 -4.04 -19.58 11.39
CA VAL A 267 -4.55 -19.54 10.01
C VAL A 267 -4.14 -20.78 9.25
N GLU A 268 -5.05 -21.36 8.48
CA GLU A 268 -4.74 -22.53 7.65
C GLU A 268 -3.64 -22.22 6.64
N GLU A 269 -2.79 -23.20 6.36
CA GLU A 269 -1.57 -23.05 5.55
C GLU A 269 -1.80 -22.35 4.19
N PRO A 270 -2.87 -22.64 3.42
CA PRO A 270 -3.10 -21.96 2.13
C PRO A 270 -3.32 -20.44 2.23
N TYR A 271 -3.64 -19.94 3.42
CA TYR A 271 -3.89 -18.51 3.66
C TYR A 271 -2.74 -17.81 4.37
N ARG A 272 -1.58 -18.47 4.52
CA ARG A 272 -0.35 -17.89 5.07
C ARG A 272 0.53 -17.36 3.94
N ILE A 273 1.38 -16.38 4.26
CA ILE A 273 2.35 -15.82 3.32
C ILE A 273 3.73 -16.30 3.70
N ASN A 274 4.31 -17.17 2.89
CA ASN A 274 5.69 -17.59 3.07
C ASN A 274 6.64 -16.49 2.60
N ALA A 275 7.33 -15.84 3.53
CA ALA A 275 8.26 -14.74 3.25
C ALA A 275 9.60 -15.19 2.64
N GLU A 276 9.82 -16.47 2.46
CA GLU A 276 11.00 -16.99 1.75
C GLU A 276 10.81 -16.98 0.22
N ASN A 277 9.56 -16.86 -0.25
CA ASN A 277 9.21 -16.89 -1.66
C ASN A 277 9.30 -15.49 -2.30
N VAL A 278 9.34 -15.48 -3.62
CA VAL A 278 9.14 -14.26 -4.42
C VAL A 278 7.64 -13.94 -4.46
N ILE A 279 7.31 -12.67 -4.26
CA ILE A 279 5.95 -12.15 -4.40
C ILE A 279 6.00 -11.00 -5.41
N SER A 280 5.26 -11.11 -6.51
CA SER A 280 5.21 -10.09 -7.55
C SER A 280 3.76 -9.71 -7.84
N TYR A 281 3.52 -8.43 -8.01
CA TYR A 281 2.22 -7.91 -8.44
C TYR A 281 2.39 -6.54 -9.09
N SER A 282 1.36 -6.09 -9.80
CA SER A 282 1.38 -4.80 -10.47
C SER A 282 0.00 -4.17 -10.47
N PHE A 283 -0.01 -2.85 -10.57
CA PHE A 283 -1.22 -2.02 -10.71
C PHE A 283 -0.87 -0.74 -11.46
N ALA A 284 -1.87 0.01 -11.85
CA ALA A 284 -1.68 1.30 -12.50
C ALA A 284 -2.40 2.41 -11.73
N ILE A 285 -1.78 3.59 -11.70
CA ILE A 285 -2.33 4.84 -11.18
C ILE A 285 -2.74 5.69 -12.39
N CYS A 286 -4.02 6.22 -12.37
CA CYS A 286 -4.61 6.94 -13.50
C CYS A 286 -5.21 8.29 -13.08
#